data_9f8c77243de6f85dc11cc477d9421ded
#
_entry.id   9f8c77243de6f85dc11cc477d9421ded
#
_cell.length_a   1.000
_cell.length_b   1.000
_cell.length_c   1.000
_cell.angle_alpha   90.00
_cell.angle_beta   90.00
_cell.angle_gamma   90.00
#
_symmetry.space_group_name_H-M   'P 1'
#
loop_
_entity.id
_entity.type
_entity.pdbx_description
1 polymer ?
#
loop_
_entity_poly.entity_id
_entity_poly.type
_entity_poly.pdbx_seq_one_letter_code
_entity_poly.pdbx_strand_id
1 'polypeptide(L)'
;ISGQIVKQGIDLYRQDFNMPPLDYWRRADAPDRQGITEMRHVEGYLAFWKELRRRFPSMLIDSCASGGRRNDLETMRLSVPFHKTDYDYADNATKQAFHHTLALWFPYFGAYVLPVDDVDTYAFRSSIAPMTLLTYDMRRRDVEWKKLKKLCEEWRKVVATEYFYGDYYPITKFNNDEDL
;
A
#
# COMPACT_ATOMS: atom_id res chain seq x y z
N ILE A 1 7.59 -20.88 -4.19
CA ILE A 1 7.77 -19.42 -4.21
C ILE A 1 9.26 -19.07 -4.33
N SER A 2 10.14 -19.49 -3.40
CA SER A 2 11.58 -19.14 -3.42
C SER A 2 12.27 -19.46 -4.76
N GLY A 3 11.96 -20.61 -5.37
CA GLY A 3 12.50 -20.96 -6.69
C GLY A 3 12.07 -20.01 -7.79
N GLN A 4 10.84 -19.47 -7.74
CA GLN A 4 10.36 -18.47 -8.71
C GLN A 4 11.03 -17.11 -8.48
N ILE A 5 11.19 -16.71 -7.22
CA ILE A 5 11.87 -15.45 -6.88
C ILE A 5 13.28 -15.45 -7.49
N VAL A 6 14.07 -16.50 -7.26
CA VAL A 6 15.41 -16.62 -7.80
C VAL A 6 15.41 -16.68 -9.33
N LYS A 7 14.57 -17.55 -9.92
CA LYS A 7 14.53 -17.78 -11.37
C LYS A 7 14.09 -16.55 -12.16
N GLN A 8 13.18 -15.75 -11.61
CA GLN A 8 12.57 -14.60 -12.29
C GLN A 8 13.22 -13.26 -11.90
N GLY A 9 14.10 -13.23 -10.89
CA GLY A 9 14.68 -11.99 -10.39
C GLY A 9 13.62 -11.06 -9.76
N ILE A 10 12.79 -11.59 -8.87
CA ILE A 10 11.68 -10.84 -8.27
C ILE A 10 12.20 -10.02 -7.08
N ASP A 11 11.99 -8.71 -7.13
CA ASP A 11 12.39 -7.76 -6.08
C ASP A 11 11.23 -7.37 -5.16
N LEU A 12 9.99 -7.64 -5.57
CA LEU A 12 8.78 -7.34 -4.81
C LEU A 12 7.84 -8.54 -4.76
N TYR A 13 7.50 -8.97 -3.57
CA TYR A 13 6.47 -9.99 -3.33
C TYR A 13 5.20 -9.30 -2.84
N ARG A 14 4.10 -9.42 -3.58
CA ARG A 14 2.79 -8.96 -3.14
C ARG A 14 1.92 -10.14 -2.74
N GLN A 15 1.29 -10.04 -1.58
CA GLN A 15 0.25 -10.95 -1.15
C GLN A 15 -1.03 -10.17 -0.89
N ASP A 16 -2.02 -10.42 -1.73
CA ASP A 16 -3.37 -9.89 -1.59
C ASP A 16 -4.31 -11.03 -1.21
N PHE A 17 -5.06 -10.86 -0.11
CA PHE A 17 -5.92 -11.90 0.44
C PHE A 17 -7.32 -11.33 0.69
N ASN A 18 -8.19 -11.47 -0.29
CA ASN A 18 -9.52 -10.84 -0.35
C ASN A 18 -10.66 -11.77 0.11
N MET A 19 -10.34 -12.84 0.81
CA MET A 19 -11.31 -13.80 1.32
C MET A 19 -11.57 -13.57 2.81
N PRO A 20 -12.84 -13.57 3.29
CA PRO A 20 -13.15 -13.61 4.71
C PRO A 20 -12.99 -15.04 5.26
N PRO A 21 -11.92 -15.34 6.02
CA PRO A 21 -11.61 -16.71 6.43
C PRO A 21 -12.29 -17.15 7.73
N LEU A 22 -12.94 -16.24 8.47
CA LEU A 22 -13.43 -16.47 9.83
C LEU A 22 -14.32 -17.70 9.97
N ASP A 23 -15.26 -17.89 9.03
CA ASP A 23 -16.17 -19.04 9.08
C ASP A 23 -15.46 -20.38 8.81
N TYR A 24 -14.39 -20.36 8.04
CA TYR A 24 -13.55 -21.55 7.81
C TYR A 24 -12.77 -21.91 9.08
N TRP A 25 -12.20 -20.92 9.75
CA TRP A 25 -11.48 -21.13 11.00
C TRP A 25 -12.40 -21.65 12.10
N ARG A 26 -13.58 -21.04 12.26
CA ARG A 26 -14.58 -21.47 13.25
C ARG A 26 -15.07 -22.88 13.05
N ARG A 27 -15.27 -23.30 11.80
CA ARG A 27 -15.67 -24.68 11.49
C ARG A 27 -14.55 -25.69 11.70
N ALA A 28 -13.30 -25.27 11.63
CA ALA A 28 -12.14 -26.15 11.85
C ALA A 28 -11.84 -26.34 13.34
N ASP A 29 -12.33 -25.47 14.20
CA ASP A 29 -12.10 -25.52 15.64
C ASP A 29 -13.22 -26.27 16.36
N ALA A 30 -12.86 -26.97 17.43
CA ALA A 30 -13.85 -27.52 18.38
C ALA A 30 -14.58 -26.38 19.09
N PRO A 31 -15.84 -26.58 19.54
CA PRO A 31 -16.65 -25.53 20.15
C PRO A 31 -16.00 -24.85 21.37
N ASP A 32 -15.24 -25.58 22.15
CA ASP A 32 -14.52 -25.14 23.34
C ASP A 32 -13.12 -24.57 23.04
N ARG A 33 -12.72 -24.53 21.75
CA ARG A 33 -11.38 -24.10 21.30
C ARG A 33 -11.42 -23.13 20.12
N GLN A 34 -12.44 -22.33 20.03
CA GLN A 34 -12.58 -21.33 18.97
C GLN A 34 -11.43 -20.31 18.98
N GLY A 35 -10.87 -20.03 17.79
CA GLY A 35 -9.76 -19.11 17.58
C GLY A 35 -8.38 -19.76 17.43
N ILE A 36 -8.25 -21.06 17.70
CA ILE A 36 -6.97 -21.78 17.57
C ILE A 36 -6.49 -21.82 16.11
N THR A 37 -7.38 -22.10 15.17
CA THR A 37 -7.03 -22.14 13.73
C THR A 37 -6.67 -20.75 13.22
N GLU A 38 -7.36 -19.70 13.64
CA GLU A 38 -7.01 -18.31 13.33
C GLU A 38 -5.61 -17.95 13.83
N MET A 39 -5.32 -18.21 15.09
CA MET A 39 -4.01 -17.96 15.69
C MET A 39 -2.89 -18.68 14.93
N ARG A 40 -3.06 -19.96 14.62
CA ARG A 40 -2.09 -20.75 13.83
C ARG A 40 -1.91 -20.21 12.42
N HIS A 41 -2.98 -19.72 11.78
CA HIS A 41 -2.89 -19.08 10.48
C HIS A 41 -2.04 -17.81 10.54
N VAL A 42 -2.29 -16.94 11.53
CA VAL A 42 -1.53 -15.70 11.71
C VAL A 42 -0.06 -15.99 12.00
N GLU A 43 0.24 -16.90 12.91
CA GLU A 43 1.61 -17.34 13.19
C GLU A 43 2.31 -17.91 11.94
N GLY A 44 1.58 -18.73 11.17
CA GLY A 44 2.11 -19.35 9.94
C GLY A 44 2.43 -18.32 8.86
N TYR A 45 1.56 -17.34 8.62
CA TYR A 45 1.81 -16.32 7.61
C TYR A 45 2.94 -15.35 8.02
N LEU A 46 3.03 -14.98 9.30
CA LEU A 46 4.14 -14.17 9.80
C LEU A 46 5.48 -14.94 9.71
N ALA A 47 5.48 -16.22 10.06
CA ALA A 47 6.66 -17.08 9.91
C ALA A 47 7.09 -17.19 8.43
N PHE A 48 6.14 -17.32 7.50
CA PHE A 48 6.41 -17.34 6.07
C PHE A 48 7.08 -16.04 5.59
N TRP A 49 6.58 -14.87 5.99
CA TRP A 49 7.18 -13.59 5.61
C TRP A 49 8.53 -13.34 6.27
N LYS A 50 8.71 -13.73 7.53
CA LYS A 50 10.02 -13.70 8.19
C LYS A 50 11.05 -14.53 7.43
N GLU A 51 10.65 -15.73 6.98
CA GLU A 51 11.54 -16.60 6.21
C GLU A 51 11.82 -16.05 4.79
N LEU A 52 10.86 -15.43 4.13
CA LEU A 52 11.11 -14.73 2.87
C LEU A 52 12.14 -13.61 3.03
N ARG A 53 11.98 -12.77 4.05
CA ARG A 53 12.94 -11.69 4.33
C ARG A 53 14.32 -12.20 4.71
N ARG A 54 14.38 -13.31 5.44
CA ARG A 54 15.66 -13.95 5.78
C ARG A 54 16.40 -14.46 4.54
N ARG A 55 15.67 -15.05 3.59
CA ARG A 55 16.26 -15.56 2.33
C ARG A 55 16.55 -14.45 1.32
N PHE A 56 15.74 -13.43 1.29
CA PHE A 56 15.80 -12.35 0.33
C PHE A 56 15.74 -10.99 1.04
N PRO A 57 16.82 -10.57 1.70
CA PRO A 57 16.81 -9.41 2.60
C PRO A 57 16.54 -8.08 1.89
N SER A 58 16.84 -7.96 0.59
CA SER A 58 16.56 -6.79 -0.24
C SER A 58 15.17 -6.78 -0.85
N MET A 59 14.44 -7.91 -0.80
CA MET A 59 13.10 -8.01 -1.37
C MET A 59 12.09 -7.27 -0.50
N LEU A 60 11.23 -6.48 -1.12
CA LEU A 60 10.09 -5.86 -0.44
C LEU A 60 8.90 -6.82 -0.41
N ILE A 61 8.14 -6.75 0.68
CA ILE A 61 6.84 -7.42 0.79
C ILE A 61 5.76 -6.34 0.80
N ASP A 62 4.84 -6.39 -0.17
CA ASP A 62 3.67 -5.53 -0.23
C ASP A 62 2.47 -6.27 0.37
N SER A 63 2.00 -5.78 1.51
CA SER A 63 0.85 -6.36 2.20
C SER A 63 -0.45 -5.77 1.67
N CYS A 64 -1.37 -6.64 1.32
CA CYS A 64 -2.74 -6.26 1.01
C CYS A 64 -3.72 -7.36 1.44
N ALA A 65 -4.86 -6.96 1.89
CA ALA A 65 -6.01 -7.83 2.12
C ALA A 65 -7.26 -6.95 2.07
N SER A 66 -7.86 -6.80 0.90
CA SER A 66 -8.94 -5.82 0.66
C SER A 66 -8.56 -4.45 1.26
N GLY A 67 -7.46 -3.88 0.77
CA GLY A 67 -6.86 -2.67 1.33
C GLY A 67 -6.16 -2.91 2.67
N GLY A 68 -6.54 -2.17 3.70
CA GLY A 68 -5.81 -2.05 4.95
C GLY A 68 -6.07 -3.10 6.03
N ARG A 69 -6.65 -4.25 5.75
CA ARG A 69 -6.98 -5.26 6.79
C ARG A 69 -5.77 -5.84 7.53
N ARG A 70 -4.57 -5.68 6.98
CA ARG A 70 -3.31 -6.13 7.60
C ARG A 70 -2.39 -4.98 8.01
N ASN A 71 -2.93 -3.79 8.19
CA ASN A 71 -2.15 -2.65 8.68
C ASN A 71 -2.04 -2.69 10.22
N ASP A 72 -1.52 -3.78 10.75
CA ASP A 72 -1.15 -3.95 12.14
C ASP A 72 0.38 -3.90 12.31
N LEU A 73 0.84 -3.64 13.53
CA LEU A 73 2.27 -3.43 13.82
C LEU A 73 3.14 -4.63 13.48
N GLU A 74 2.68 -5.86 13.73
CA GLU A 74 3.47 -7.06 13.46
C GLU A 74 3.63 -7.29 11.95
N THR A 75 2.57 -7.06 11.18
CA THR A 75 2.61 -7.12 9.71
C THR A 75 3.52 -6.03 9.14
N MET A 76 3.41 -4.79 9.65
CA MET A 76 4.22 -3.64 9.18
C MET A 76 5.72 -3.77 9.50
N ARG A 77 6.12 -4.57 10.46
CA ARG A 77 7.54 -4.90 10.70
C ARG A 77 8.18 -5.71 9.58
N LEU A 78 7.37 -6.38 8.77
CA LEU A 78 7.82 -7.30 7.72
C LEU A 78 7.52 -6.79 6.31
N SER A 79 6.59 -5.85 6.18
CA SER A 79 6.02 -5.43 4.90
C SER A 79 5.72 -3.94 4.83
N VAL A 80 5.38 -3.46 3.64
CA VAL A 80 4.89 -2.10 3.38
C VAL A 80 3.52 -2.20 2.69
N PRO A 81 2.54 -1.39 3.06
CA PRO A 81 1.24 -1.38 2.41
C PRO A 81 1.25 -0.42 1.22
N PHE A 82 1.70 -0.87 0.06
CA PHE A 82 1.62 -0.03 -1.14
C PHE A 82 0.18 0.26 -1.56
N HIS A 83 -0.75 -0.62 -1.20
CA HIS A 83 -2.18 -0.35 -1.27
C HIS A 83 -2.75 -0.35 0.16
N LYS A 84 -2.61 0.78 0.84
CA LYS A 84 -2.91 0.92 2.27
C LYS A 84 -4.39 0.88 2.63
N THR A 85 -5.28 1.20 1.66
CA THR A 85 -6.73 1.26 1.84
C THR A 85 -7.44 1.27 0.49
N ASP A 86 -8.63 0.68 0.42
CA ASP A 86 -9.50 0.75 -0.76
C ASP A 86 -10.13 2.15 -0.96
N TYR A 87 -10.06 3.02 0.03
CA TYR A 87 -10.47 4.42 -0.10
C TYR A 87 -9.56 5.26 -0.99
N ASP A 88 -8.43 4.73 -1.44
CA ASP A 88 -7.61 5.37 -2.48
C ASP A 88 -8.35 5.52 -3.83
N TYR A 89 -9.46 4.80 -4.01
CA TYR A 89 -10.36 4.96 -5.15
C TYR A 89 -11.46 6.01 -4.93
N ALA A 90 -11.50 6.64 -3.75
CA ALA A 90 -12.40 7.75 -3.45
C ALA A 90 -11.89 9.07 -4.05
N ASP A 91 -12.60 10.16 -3.75
CA ASP A 91 -12.21 11.51 -4.15
C ASP A 91 -10.85 11.94 -3.53
N ASN A 92 -10.32 13.06 -4.05
CA ASN A 92 -9.01 13.53 -3.64
C ASN A 92 -8.96 14.06 -2.20
N ALA A 93 -10.05 14.60 -1.67
CA ALA A 93 -10.10 15.11 -0.30
C ALA A 93 -10.02 13.95 0.70
N THR A 94 -10.85 12.91 0.51
CA THR A 94 -10.79 11.67 1.29
C THR A 94 -9.39 11.05 1.25
N LYS A 95 -8.77 10.98 0.07
CA LYS A 95 -7.42 10.46 -0.09
C LYS A 95 -6.40 11.26 0.72
N GLN A 96 -6.44 12.60 0.64
CA GLN A 96 -5.55 13.47 1.40
C GLN A 96 -5.75 13.31 2.91
N ALA A 97 -6.99 13.17 3.39
CA ALA A 97 -7.29 12.93 4.80
C ALA A 97 -6.64 11.62 5.30
N PHE A 98 -6.70 10.55 4.51
CA PHE A 98 -5.99 9.31 4.82
C PHE A 98 -4.47 9.49 4.84
N HIS A 99 -3.89 10.22 3.87
CA HIS A 99 -2.46 10.50 3.85
C HIS A 99 -2.02 11.29 5.07
N HIS A 100 -2.77 12.32 5.43
CA HIS A 100 -2.48 13.17 6.58
C HIS A 100 -2.39 12.38 7.89
N THR A 101 -3.29 11.42 8.11
CA THR A 101 -3.31 10.63 9.34
C THR A 101 -2.35 9.43 9.30
N LEU A 102 -2.33 8.69 8.21
CA LEU A 102 -1.53 7.46 8.13
C LEU A 102 -0.03 7.71 8.09
N ALA A 103 0.42 8.83 7.52
CA ALA A 103 1.83 9.19 7.50
C ALA A 103 2.46 9.35 8.89
N LEU A 104 1.65 9.58 9.93
CA LEU A 104 2.10 9.62 11.32
C LEU A 104 2.40 8.23 11.91
N TRP A 105 1.83 7.16 11.34
CA TRP A 105 1.93 5.81 11.85
C TRP A 105 2.85 4.91 11.01
N PHE A 106 2.73 4.99 9.70
CA PHE A 106 3.58 4.26 8.77
C PHE A 106 3.90 5.15 7.57
N PRO A 107 5.11 5.70 7.55
CA PRO A 107 5.49 6.70 6.56
C PRO A 107 5.63 6.12 5.14
N TYR A 108 5.78 4.80 4.99
CA TYR A 108 5.96 4.14 3.70
C TYR A 108 4.67 3.45 3.27
N PHE A 109 3.96 4.07 2.34
CA PHE A 109 2.73 3.55 1.74
C PHE A 109 2.60 4.02 0.30
N GLY A 110 1.66 3.42 -0.45
CA GLY A 110 1.33 3.85 -1.81
C GLY A 110 0.02 4.61 -1.90
N ALA A 111 -0.16 5.32 -3.00
CA ALA A 111 -1.40 5.98 -3.35
C ALA A 111 -1.65 5.91 -4.85
N TYR A 112 -2.93 5.75 -5.23
CA TYR A 112 -3.36 5.70 -6.63
C TYR A 112 -3.66 7.07 -7.19
N VAL A 113 -3.20 7.35 -8.41
CA VAL A 113 -3.58 8.55 -9.16
C VAL A 113 -4.91 8.30 -9.87
N LEU A 114 -5.91 9.09 -9.53
CA LEU A 114 -7.23 9.10 -10.15
C LEU A 114 -7.57 10.55 -10.55
N PRO A 115 -8.37 10.79 -11.58
CA PRO A 115 -8.99 9.82 -12.49
C PRO A 115 -7.98 9.15 -13.43
N VAL A 116 -8.37 7.98 -13.96
CA VAL A 116 -7.53 7.17 -14.85
C VAL A 116 -7.52 7.63 -16.31
N ASP A 117 -8.45 8.51 -16.69
CA ASP A 117 -8.64 8.95 -18.07
C ASP A 117 -7.93 10.28 -18.37
N ASP A 118 -7.80 11.15 -17.37
CA ASP A 118 -7.21 12.48 -17.51
C ASP A 118 -5.97 12.66 -16.64
N VAL A 119 -4.98 13.37 -17.18
CA VAL A 119 -3.82 13.78 -16.39
C VAL A 119 -4.14 15.07 -15.65
N ASP A 120 -4.75 14.94 -14.50
CA ASP A 120 -5.05 16.06 -13.61
C ASP A 120 -3.93 16.32 -12.61
N THR A 121 -3.48 17.57 -12.51
CA THR A 121 -2.37 17.97 -11.63
C THR A 121 -2.75 17.87 -10.16
N TYR A 122 -3.98 18.25 -9.80
CA TYR A 122 -4.44 18.20 -8.42
C TYR A 122 -4.59 16.75 -7.96
N ALA A 123 -5.20 15.90 -8.78
CA ALA A 123 -5.33 14.47 -8.49
C ALA A 123 -3.97 13.79 -8.34
N PHE A 124 -3.00 14.13 -9.20
CA PHE A 124 -1.64 13.59 -9.09
C PHE A 124 -0.97 14.01 -7.77
N ARG A 125 -1.01 15.31 -7.45
CA ARG A 125 -0.41 15.84 -6.22
C ARG A 125 -1.09 15.34 -4.96
N SER A 126 -2.41 15.13 -4.99
CA SER A 126 -3.16 14.48 -3.91
C SER A 126 -2.75 13.03 -3.65
N SER A 127 -2.06 12.43 -4.61
CA SER A 127 -1.57 11.05 -4.54
C SER A 127 -0.06 10.97 -4.31
N ILE A 128 0.61 12.09 -4.00
CA ILE A 128 2.05 12.05 -3.69
C ILE A 128 2.25 11.28 -2.38
N ALA A 129 2.96 10.18 -2.50
CA ALA A 129 3.30 9.25 -1.44
C ALA A 129 4.66 8.62 -1.77
N PRO A 130 5.29 7.88 -0.86
CA PRO A 130 6.53 7.13 -1.15
C PRO A 130 6.43 6.25 -2.39
N MET A 131 5.25 5.69 -2.66
CA MET A 131 4.96 5.02 -3.92
C MET A 131 3.68 5.59 -4.53
N THR A 132 3.81 6.28 -5.66
CA THR A 132 2.66 6.76 -6.43
C THR A 132 2.37 5.78 -7.56
N LEU A 133 1.17 5.18 -7.53
CA LEU A 133 0.73 4.20 -8.52
C LEU A 133 -0.02 4.88 -9.65
N LEU A 134 0.51 4.77 -10.85
CA LEU A 134 -0.13 5.29 -12.05
C LEU A 134 -1.15 4.27 -12.58
N THR A 135 -2.40 4.67 -12.71
CA THR A 135 -3.52 3.80 -13.13
C THR A 135 -3.91 3.98 -14.59
N TYR A 136 -3.14 4.75 -15.37
CA TYR A 136 -3.39 4.98 -16.78
C TYR A 136 -3.11 3.73 -17.62
N ASP A 137 -3.97 3.48 -18.61
CA ASP A 137 -3.67 2.45 -19.63
C ASP A 137 -2.53 2.93 -20.53
N MET A 138 -1.36 2.33 -20.38
CA MET A 138 -0.13 2.69 -21.10
C MET A 138 -0.20 2.45 -22.62
N ARG A 139 -1.24 1.77 -23.12
CA ARG A 139 -1.50 1.55 -24.55
C ARG A 139 -2.24 2.72 -25.19
N ARG A 140 -2.88 3.56 -24.41
CA ARG A 140 -3.65 4.72 -24.89
C ARG A 140 -2.72 5.78 -25.48
N ARG A 141 -3.15 6.39 -26.57
CA ARG A 141 -2.41 7.47 -27.27
C ARG A 141 -2.97 8.86 -26.96
N ASP A 142 -4.16 8.94 -26.42
CA ASP A 142 -4.89 10.16 -26.08
C ASP A 142 -4.58 10.72 -24.69
N VAL A 143 -3.79 10.01 -23.89
CA VAL A 143 -3.31 10.49 -22.59
C VAL A 143 -2.22 11.55 -22.77
N GLU A 144 -2.27 12.62 -21.99
CA GLU A 144 -1.25 13.70 -21.98
C GLU A 144 0.08 13.25 -21.37
N TRP A 145 0.75 12.29 -22.01
CA TRP A 145 2.00 11.69 -21.52
C TRP A 145 3.10 12.69 -21.19
N LYS A 146 3.17 13.82 -21.91
CA LYS A 146 4.16 14.88 -21.63
C LYS A 146 3.89 15.56 -20.30
N LYS A 147 2.61 15.79 -19.95
CA LYS A 147 2.18 16.37 -18.67
C LYS A 147 2.43 15.37 -17.54
N LEU A 148 2.04 14.12 -17.73
CA LEU A 148 2.28 13.05 -16.75
C LEU A 148 3.78 12.88 -16.45
N LYS A 149 4.62 12.91 -17.50
CA LYS A 149 6.07 12.84 -17.31
C LYS A 149 6.60 13.96 -16.42
N LYS A 150 6.16 15.21 -16.61
CA LYS A 150 6.56 16.34 -15.76
C LYS A 150 6.14 16.14 -14.31
N LEU A 151 4.94 15.64 -14.07
CA LEU A 151 4.46 15.33 -12.72
C LEU A 151 5.25 14.18 -12.07
N CYS A 152 5.63 13.16 -12.83
CA CYS A 152 6.53 12.12 -12.33
C CYS A 152 7.94 12.65 -12.02
N GLU A 153 8.45 13.62 -12.77
CA GLU A 153 9.71 14.28 -12.47
C GLU A 153 9.63 15.13 -11.19
N GLU A 154 8.50 15.82 -10.97
CA GLU A 154 8.19 16.52 -9.73
C GLU A 154 8.17 15.53 -8.54
N TRP A 155 7.43 14.44 -8.66
CA TRP A 155 7.38 13.39 -7.65
C TRP A 155 8.78 12.87 -7.29
N ARG A 156 9.62 12.58 -8.27
CA ARG A 156 11.00 12.11 -8.02
C ARG A 156 11.83 13.09 -7.21
N LYS A 157 11.68 14.39 -7.47
CA LYS A 157 12.40 15.43 -6.73
C LYS A 157 11.95 15.49 -5.27
N VAL A 158 10.65 15.42 -5.00
CA VAL A 158 10.09 15.52 -3.65
C VAL A 158 10.33 14.21 -2.88
N VAL A 159 9.98 13.06 -3.46
CA VAL A 159 10.00 11.79 -2.73
C VAL A 159 11.40 11.24 -2.58
N ALA A 160 12.23 11.32 -3.61
CA ALA A 160 13.56 10.70 -3.57
C ALA A 160 14.53 11.40 -2.61
N THR A 161 14.30 12.67 -2.29
CA THR A 161 15.18 13.45 -1.40
C THR A 161 14.52 13.72 -0.06
N GLU A 162 13.31 14.25 -0.07
CA GLU A 162 12.70 14.80 1.15
C GLU A 162 11.86 13.74 1.89
N TYR A 163 11.06 12.96 1.18
CA TYR A 163 10.12 12.06 1.83
C TYR A 163 10.81 10.84 2.48
N PHE A 164 11.86 10.30 1.86
CA PHE A 164 12.57 9.13 2.40
C PHE A 164 13.54 9.46 3.54
N TYR A 165 14.01 10.69 3.62
CA TYR A 165 15.06 11.09 4.56
C TYR A 165 14.64 12.23 5.49
N GLY A 166 13.50 12.88 5.23
CA GLY A 166 12.96 13.97 6.04
C GLY A 166 11.98 13.49 7.11
N ASP A 167 11.67 14.40 8.01
CA ASP A 167 10.61 14.21 9.00
C ASP A 167 9.27 14.71 8.44
N TYR A 168 8.17 14.08 8.87
CA TYR A 168 6.83 14.49 8.49
C TYR A 168 6.21 15.45 9.50
N TYR A 169 5.89 16.67 9.05
CA TYR A 169 5.23 17.70 9.85
C TYR A 169 3.92 18.13 9.17
N PRO A 170 2.75 17.75 9.69
CA PRO A 170 1.48 18.26 9.17
C PRO A 170 1.35 19.76 9.50
N ILE A 171 1.22 20.61 8.48
CA ILE A 171 1.11 22.06 8.63
C ILE A 171 -0.34 22.54 8.78
N THR A 172 -1.31 21.69 8.46
CA THR A 172 -2.74 21.96 8.64
C THR A 172 -3.31 20.97 9.66
N LYS A 173 -4.42 21.33 10.29
CA LYS A 173 -5.19 20.38 11.10
C LYS A 173 -5.85 19.35 10.18
N PHE A 174 -6.07 18.16 10.72
CA PHE A 174 -6.91 17.18 10.04
C PHE A 174 -8.30 17.79 9.80
N ASN A 175 -8.76 17.72 8.58
CA ASN A 175 -10.08 18.15 8.17
C ASN A 175 -10.65 17.13 7.19
N ASN A 176 -11.92 16.80 7.35
CA ASN A 176 -12.67 15.90 6.49
C ASN A 176 -13.63 16.65 5.56
N ASP A 177 -13.69 17.97 5.71
CA ASP A 177 -14.59 18.83 4.94
C ASP A 177 -13.89 19.25 3.63
N GLU A 178 -14.66 19.35 2.56
CA GLU A 178 -14.16 19.73 1.23
C GLU A 178 -13.74 21.21 1.14
N ASP A 179 -13.97 21.98 2.21
CA ASP A 179 -13.73 23.44 2.30
C ASP A 179 -12.34 23.78 2.85
N LEU A 180 -11.30 23.25 2.21
CA LEU A 180 -9.90 23.63 2.49
C LEU A 180 -9.31 24.47 1.36
#